data_ed5dcbc0bfa0cd0d555ad01511bcd131
#
_entry.id   ed5dcbc0bfa0cd0d555ad01511bcd131
#
_cell.length_a   1.000
_cell.length_b   1.000
_cell.length_c   1.000
_cell.angle_alpha   90.00
_cell.angle_beta   90.00
_cell.angle_gamma   90.00
#
_symmetry.space_group_name_H-M   'P 1'
#
loop_
_entity.id
_entity.type
_entity.pdbx_description
1 polymer ?
#
loop_
_entity_poly.entity_id
_entity_poly.type
_entity_poly.pdbx_seq_one_letter_code
_entity_poly.pdbx_strand_id
1 'polypeptide(L)'
;MNELLAEVLEAHGGLERWQSVAAIDARIRSGGLLLATRMPGNRLSSYRIRVEFGEPYADCRPFPREGQRAVFDRGAVRIETDSGDVVDSRDDPRPAFFGRSGLRRNFRWDPLDATYFAGYAMWNYLTTPLLLTRDGVRLAEGQPWRQGDQEWRRLEVDFPPGLDTHSPHQTFYVDSSGLIRRLDYTAEVVGGWARAVHRMGEHRQVEGLTFPTRRWVRPIGPRKRALPGPTLVWLEIDALGVQKG
;
A
#
# COMPACT_ATOMS: atom_id res chain seq x y z
N MET A 1 -11.07 1.27 -21.55
CA MET A 1 -9.95 1.03 -20.60
C MET A 1 -8.73 1.75 -21.16
N ASN A 2 -7.90 2.39 -20.33
CA ASN A 2 -6.66 3.03 -20.76
C ASN A 2 -5.68 1.96 -21.28
N GLU A 3 -4.94 2.25 -22.38
CA GLU A 3 -4.07 1.28 -23.07
C GLU A 3 -2.92 0.83 -22.17
N LEU A 4 -2.23 1.77 -21.48
CA LEU A 4 -1.15 1.42 -20.56
C LEU A 4 -1.65 0.58 -19.38
N LEU A 5 -2.85 0.84 -18.86
CA LEU A 5 -3.44 -0.01 -17.82
C LEU A 5 -3.71 -1.43 -18.33
N ALA A 6 -4.16 -1.58 -19.59
CA ALA A 6 -4.38 -2.91 -20.17
C ALA A 6 -3.07 -3.71 -20.25
N GLU A 7 -1.98 -3.10 -20.70
CA GLU A 7 -0.64 -3.70 -20.72
C GLU A 7 -0.18 -4.10 -19.30
N VAL A 8 -0.39 -3.22 -18.31
CA VAL A 8 -0.06 -3.49 -16.91
C VAL A 8 -0.84 -4.68 -16.37
N LEU A 9 -2.15 -4.73 -16.61
CA LEU A 9 -2.99 -5.85 -16.17
C LEU A 9 -2.52 -7.17 -16.80
N GLU A 10 -2.20 -7.17 -18.09
CA GLU A 10 -1.70 -8.36 -18.78
C GLU A 10 -0.36 -8.84 -18.20
N ALA A 11 0.60 -7.93 -18.02
CA ALA A 11 1.90 -8.24 -17.42
C ALA A 11 1.82 -8.75 -15.97
N HIS A 12 0.76 -8.36 -15.25
CA HIS A 12 0.52 -8.83 -13.87
C HIS A 12 -0.41 -10.06 -13.80
N GLY A 13 -0.79 -10.67 -14.94
CA GLY A 13 -1.51 -11.94 -14.96
C GLY A 13 -2.89 -11.92 -15.60
N GLY A 14 -3.32 -10.78 -16.14
CA GLY A 14 -4.58 -10.61 -16.86
C GLY A 14 -5.76 -10.21 -15.97
N LEU A 15 -6.64 -9.35 -16.52
CA LEU A 15 -7.78 -8.78 -15.78
C LEU A 15 -8.72 -9.87 -15.26
N GLU A 16 -9.06 -10.86 -16.06
CA GLU A 16 -9.98 -11.94 -15.71
C GLU A 16 -9.50 -12.69 -14.45
N ARG A 17 -8.20 -13.00 -14.42
CA ARG A 17 -7.62 -13.72 -13.28
C ARG A 17 -7.63 -12.84 -12.02
N TRP A 18 -7.35 -11.55 -12.12
CA TRP A 18 -7.45 -10.61 -11.02
C TRP A 18 -8.88 -10.49 -10.50
N GLN A 19 -9.87 -10.47 -11.38
CA GLN A 19 -11.30 -10.42 -11.01
C GLN A 19 -11.80 -11.70 -10.31
N SER A 20 -11.14 -12.83 -10.51
CA SER A 20 -11.47 -14.09 -9.84
C SER A 20 -10.89 -14.20 -8.41
N VAL A 21 -10.10 -13.21 -7.96
CA VAL A 21 -9.52 -13.23 -6.61
C VAL A 21 -10.55 -12.76 -5.58
N ALA A 22 -10.79 -13.57 -4.56
CA ALA A 22 -11.58 -13.20 -3.39
C ALA A 22 -10.70 -12.58 -2.29
N ALA A 23 -9.53 -13.19 -2.02
CA ALA A 23 -8.63 -12.72 -1.00
C ALA A 23 -7.17 -13.11 -1.28
N ILE A 24 -6.26 -12.39 -0.64
CA ILE A 24 -4.82 -12.70 -0.58
C ILE A 24 -4.40 -12.82 0.87
N ASP A 25 -3.72 -13.92 1.19
CA ASP A 25 -3.02 -14.12 2.45
C ASP A 25 -1.52 -13.94 2.23
N ALA A 26 -0.86 -13.14 3.05
CA ALA A 26 0.58 -12.94 2.94
C ALA A 26 1.28 -12.96 4.30
N ARG A 27 2.55 -13.43 4.29
CA ARG A 27 3.48 -13.24 5.41
C ARG A 27 4.43 -12.12 5.04
N ILE A 28 4.53 -11.13 5.89
CA ILE A 28 5.24 -9.89 5.61
C ILE A 28 6.26 -9.61 6.70
N ARG A 29 7.45 -9.17 6.29
CA ARG A 29 8.41 -8.48 7.14
C ARG A 29 8.48 -7.02 6.73
N SER A 30 8.52 -6.13 7.70
CA SER A 30 8.61 -4.69 7.42
C SER A 30 9.43 -3.93 8.44
N GLY A 31 9.89 -2.76 8.04
CA GLY A 31 10.67 -1.86 8.89
C GLY A 31 10.95 -0.54 8.20
N GLY A 32 11.94 0.18 8.70
CA GLY A 32 12.36 1.48 8.20
C GLY A 32 12.16 2.59 9.22
N LEU A 33 12.73 3.77 8.91
CA LEU A 33 12.80 4.88 9.84
C LEU A 33 11.42 5.37 10.29
N LEU A 34 10.43 5.42 9.39
CA LEU A 34 9.08 5.84 9.71
C LEU A 34 8.46 4.92 10.76
N LEU A 35 8.48 3.60 10.52
CA LEU A 35 7.89 2.63 11.44
C LEU A 35 8.63 2.62 12.79
N ALA A 36 9.95 2.69 12.79
CA ALA A 36 10.76 2.73 14.01
C ALA A 36 10.48 3.97 14.88
N THR A 37 10.27 5.14 14.25
CA THR A 37 10.01 6.39 14.96
C THR A 37 8.56 6.54 15.40
N ARG A 38 7.59 6.06 14.60
CA ARG A 38 6.16 6.18 14.92
C ARG A 38 5.66 5.07 15.84
N MET A 39 6.25 3.88 15.75
CA MET A 39 5.90 2.71 16.54
C MET A 39 7.13 2.14 17.23
N PRO A 40 7.55 2.70 18.38
CA PRO A 40 8.66 2.13 19.16
C PRO A 40 8.44 0.64 19.43
N GLY A 41 9.48 -0.19 19.16
CA GLY A 41 9.38 -1.63 19.26
C GLY A 41 8.95 -2.34 17.95
N ASN A 42 8.66 -1.59 16.89
CA ASN A 42 8.31 -2.07 15.55
C ASN A 42 7.43 -3.33 15.54
N ARG A 43 6.21 -3.21 16.09
CA ARG A 43 5.25 -4.31 16.21
C ARG A 43 4.75 -4.88 14.88
N LEU A 44 5.05 -4.19 13.76
CA LEU A 44 4.84 -4.65 12.38
C LEU A 44 6.12 -5.22 11.75
N SER A 45 7.09 -5.67 12.53
CA SER A 45 8.33 -6.25 11.99
C SER A 45 8.11 -7.58 11.27
N SER A 46 7.17 -8.39 11.74
CA SER A 46 6.75 -9.65 11.10
C SER A 46 5.30 -9.93 11.45
N TYR A 47 4.47 -10.13 10.44
CA TYR A 47 3.03 -10.37 10.61
C TYR A 47 2.45 -11.15 9.42
N ARG A 48 1.27 -11.72 9.64
CA ARG A 48 0.42 -12.22 8.56
C ARG A 48 -0.65 -11.18 8.27
N ILE A 49 -1.01 -11.04 7.01
CA ILE A 49 -2.09 -10.18 6.59
C ILE A 49 -2.99 -10.93 5.62
N ARG A 50 -4.28 -10.74 5.78
CA ARG A 50 -5.32 -11.10 4.81
C ARG A 50 -5.90 -9.82 4.24
N VAL A 51 -6.05 -9.79 2.91
CA VAL A 51 -6.68 -8.69 2.17
C VAL A 51 -7.82 -9.27 1.34
N GLU A 52 -9.00 -8.68 1.43
CA GLU A 52 -10.16 -9.05 0.61
C GLU A 52 -10.33 -8.10 -0.58
N PHE A 53 -10.85 -8.61 -1.70
CA PHE A 53 -10.88 -7.88 -2.98
C PHE A 53 -12.20 -7.16 -3.27
N GLY A 54 -13.28 -7.51 -2.60
CA GLY A 54 -14.56 -6.81 -2.73
C GLY A 54 -14.49 -5.39 -2.18
N GLU A 55 -14.84 -5.22 -0.93
CA GLU A 55 -14.69 -3.97 -0.20
C GLU A 55 -13.30 -3.84 0.42
N PRO A 56 -12.83 -2.59 0.68
CA PRO A 56 -11.54 -2.38 1.34
C PRO A 56 -11.49 -3.03 2.72
N TYR A 57 -10.81 -4.19 2.81
CA TYR A 57 -10.65 -4.95 4.04
C TYR A 57 -9.24 -5.51 4.16
N ALA A 58 -8.64 -5.38 5.33
CA ALA A 58 -7.39 -6.03 5.68
C ALA A 58 -7.38 -6.41 7.16
N ASP A 59 -6.96 -7.63 7.48
CA ASP A 59 -6.66 -8.03 8.85
C ASP A 59 -5.19 -8.44 9.02
N CYS A 60 -4.57 -7.99 10.09
CA CYS A 60 -3.15 -8.16 10.39
C CYS A 60 -2.98 -8.85 11.74
N ARG A 61 -2.19 -9.94 11.80
CA ARG A 61 -1.93 -10.70 13.02
C ARG A 61 -0.52 -11.28 13.11
N PRO A 62 0.07 -11.39 14.32
CA PRO A 62 -0.42 -10.80 15.56
C PRO A 62 -0.21 -9.29 15.57
N PHE A 63 -1.18 -8.50 16.04
CA PHE A 63 -1.03 -7.07 16.22
C PHE A 63 -2.14 -6.51 17.14
N PRO A 64 -1.85 -5.60 18.08
CA PRO A 64 -0.52 -5.07 18.46
C PRO A 64 0.29 -6.02 19.34
N ARG A 65 -0.24 -7.19 19.70
CA ARG A 65 0.41 -8.22 20.51
C ARG A 65 -0.16 -9.60 20.18
N GLU A 66 0.48 -10.65 20.66
CA GLU A 66 -0.04 -12.02 20.57
C GLU A 66 -1.48 -12.12 21.12
N GLY A 67 -2.29 -12.95 20.48
CA GLY A 67 -3.72 -13.11 20.82
C GLY A 67 -4.62 -11.98 20.33
N GLN A 68 -4.09 -11.06 19.50
CA GLN A 68 -4.85 -9.94 18.93
C GLN A 68 -4.62 -9.79 17.43
N ARG A 69 -5.63 -9.25 16.76
CA ARG A 69 -5.55 -8.82 15.36
C ARG A 69 -6.00 -7.37 15.18
N ALA A 70 -5.40 -6.72 14.23
CA ALA A 70 -5.80 -5.41 13.75
C ALA A 70 -6.67 -5.57 12.50
N VAL A 71 -7.79 -4.89 12.42
CA VAL A 71 -8.72 -4.93 11.29
C VAL A 71 -8.91 -3.52 10.74
N PHE A 72 -8.72 -3.38 9.44
CA PHE A 72 -9.13 -2.24 8.63
C PHE A 72 -10.32 -2.69 7.79
N ASP A 73 -11.43 -1.98 7.88
CA ASP A 73 -12.69 -2.33 7.22
C ASP A 73 -13.38 -1.06 6.73
N ARG A 74 -13.35 -0.81 5.41
CA ARG A 74 -14.00 0.35 4.75
C ARG A 74 -13.71 1.69 5.43
N GLY A 75 -12.45 1.93 5.79
CA GLY A 75 -11.98 3.15 6.46
C GLY A 75 -11.99 3.07 7.98
N ALA A 76 -12.85 2.29 8.61
CA ALA A 76 -12.84 2.06 10.05
C ALA A 76 -11.71 1.11 10.47
N VAL A 77 -11.29 1.23 11.73
CA VAL A 77 -10.25 0.35 12.30
C VAL A 77 -10.63 -0.17 13.67
N ARG A 78 -10.22 -1.40 13.97
CA ARG A 78 -10.42 -2.02 15.29
C ARG A 78 -9.31 -3.01 15.62
N ILE A 79 -9.09 -3.18 16.91
CA ILE A 79 -8.28 -4.25 17.46
C ILE A 79 -9.23 -5.27 18.08
N GLU A 80 -9.07 -6.53 17.72
CA GLU A 80 -9.87 -7.63 18.22
C GLU A 80 -8.98 -8.68 18.90
N THR A 81 -9.55 -9.42 19.84
CA THR A 81 -8.94 -10.65 20.34
C THR A 81 -9.07 -11.78 19.32
N ASP A 82 -8.36 -12.88 19.51
CA ASP A 82 -8.54 -14.09 18.67
C ASP A 82 -9.94 -14.70 18.83
N SER A 83 -10.66 -14.42 19.95
CA SER A 83 -12.08 -14.78 20.15
C SER A 83 -13.06 -13.88 19.41
N GLY A 84 -12.60 -12.74 18.85
CA GLY A 84 -13.44 -11.80 18.11
C GLY A 84 -13.97 -10.63 18.94
N ASP A 85 -13.61 -10.53 20.22
CA ASP A 85 -14.03 -9.40 21.08
C ASP A 85 -13.28 -8.13 20.68
N VAL A 86 -14.01 -7.03 20.50
CA VAL A 86 -13.42 -5.73 20.17
C VAL A 86 -12.76 -5.12 21.43
N VAL A 87 -11.46 -4.87 21.35
CA VAL A 87 -10.65 -4.27 22.43
C VAL A 87 -10.60 -2.75 22.31
N ASP A 88 -10.50 -2.24 21.07
CA ASP A 88 -10.43 -0.81 20.77
C ASP A 88 -10.88 -0.58 19.32
N SER A 89 -11.48 0.58 19.02
CA SER A 89 -11.97 0.90 17.68
C SER A 89 -11.99 2.40 17.38
N ARG A 90 -12.01 2.72 16.07
CA ARG A 90 -12.17 4.10 15.57
C ARG A 90 -12.83 4.05 14.18
N ASP A 91 -14.02 4.65 14.06
CA ASP A 91 -14.84 4.59 12.84
C ASP A 91 -14.27 5.47 11.72
N ASP A 92 -13.72 6.63 12.04
CA ASP A 92 -13.10 7.56 11.09
C ASP A 92 -11.69 7.98 11.55
N PRO A 93 -10.66 7.17 11.29
CA PRO A 93 -9.30 7.43 11.76
C PRO A 93 -8.57 8.53 10.96
N ARG A 94 -8.91 8.73 9.66
CA ARG A 94 -8.14 9.60 8.76
C ARG A 94 -8.07 11.06 9.22
N PRO A 95 -9.14 11.74 9.62
CA PRO A 95 -9.11 13.14 10.06
C PRO A 95 -8.17 13.38 11.23
N ALA A 96 -7.96 12.38 12.09
CA ALA A 96 -7.09 12.49 13.25
C ALA A 96 -5.60 12.71 12.91
N PHE A 97 -5.18 12.44 11.68
CA PHE A 97 -3.81 12.70 11.20
C PHE A 97 -3.56 14.16 10.80
N PHE A 98 -4.60 14.99 10.73
CA PHE A 98 -4.50 16.36 10.24
C PHE A 98 -4.73 17.40 11.34
N GLY A 99 -4.34 18.64 11.05
CA GLY A 99 -4.53 19.76 11.96
C GLY A 99 -3.83 19.59 13.32
N ARG A 100 -4.43 20.14 14.37
CA ARG A 100 -3.86 20.07 15.73
C ARG A 100 -3.85 18.65 16.29
N SER A 101 -4.84 17.82 15.97
CA SER A 101 -4.91 16.41 16.36
C SER A 101 -3.80 15.57 15.74
N GLY A 102 -3.29 15.96 14.56
CA GLY A 102 -2.17 15.30 13.88
C GLY A 102 -0.80 15.55 14.52
N LEU A 103 -0.64 16.60 15.33
CA LEU A 103 0.69 16.95 15.90
C LEU A 103 1.31 15.80 16.68
N ARG A 104 0.56 15.11 17.52
CA ARG A 104 1.04 13.93 18.26
C ARG A 104 1.48 12.81 17.31
N ARG A 105 0.73 12.60 16.24
CA ARG A 105 0.96 11.55 15.24
C ARG A 105 2.21 11.78 14.39
N ASN A 106 2.72 12.99 14.37
CA ASN A 106 4.03 13.29 13.80
C ASN A 106 5.19 12.64 14.58
N PHE A 107 4.95 12.22 15.82
CA PHE A 107 5.97 11.64 16.70
C PHE A 107 5.65 10.20 17.08
N ARG A 108 4.39 9.86 17.30
CA ARG A 108 3.98 8.53 17.75
C ARG A 108 2.58 8.17 17.30
N TRP A 109 2.43 6.95 16.80
CA TRP A 109 1.16 6.32 16.48
C TRP A 109 0.71 5.40 17.61
N ASP A 110 -0.59 5.42 17.90
CA ASP A 110 -1.22 4.39 18.70
C ASP A 110 -1.52 3.14 17.83
N PRO A 111 -1.97 2.02 18.39
CA PRO A 111 -2.27 0.83 17.63
C PRO A 111 -3.32 1.05 16.52
N LEU A 112 -4.35 1.88 16.74
CA LEU A 112 -5.37 2.18 15.73
C LEU A 112 -4.82 3.05 14.59
N ASP A 113 -3.93 4.01 14.88
CA ASP A 113 -3.23 4.80 13.87
C ASP A 113 -2.40 3.90 12.95
N ALA A 114 -1.68 2.94 13.55
CA ALA A 114 -0.86 1.97 12.82
C ALA A 114 -1.72 0.99 12.01
N THR A 115 -2.85 0.55 12.56
CA THR A 115 -3.84 -0.31 11.86
C THR A 115 -4.38 0.40 10.63
N TYR A 116 -4.74 1.67 10.75
CA TYR A 116 -5.23 2.44 9.61
C TYR A 116 -4.18 2.55 8.50
N PHE A 117 -2.96 2.99 8.86
CA PHE A 117 -1.88 3.14 7.88
C PHE A 117 -1.54 1.82 7.19
N ALA A 118 -1.32 0.75 7.96
CA ALA A 118 -0.96 -0.56 7.41
C ALA A 118 -2.12 -1.17 6.61
N GLY A 119 -3.35 -1.05 7.11
CA GLY A 119 -4.54 -1.63 6.50
C GLY A 119 -4.79 -1.08 5.09
N TYR A 120 -4.97 0.25 4.94
CA TYR A 120 -5.21 0.81 3.62
C TYR A 120 -4.01 0.64 2.69
N ALA A 121 -2.78 0.79 3.20
CA ALA A 121 -1.58 0.66 2.37
C ALA A 121 -1.44 -0.76 1.82
N MET A 122 -1.60 -1.78 2.65
CA MET A 122 -1.50 -3.17 2.22
C MET A 122 -2.64 -3.59 1.31
N TRP A 123 -3.86 -3.11 1.60
CA TRP A 123 -4.99 -3.33 0.69
C TRP A 123 -4.69 -2.73 -0.70
N ASN A 124 -4.26 -1.47 -0.78
CA ASN A 124 -3.86 -0.83 -2.04
C ASN A 124 -2.75 -1.62 -2.75
N TYR A 125 -1.72 -2.08 -2.01
CA TYR A 125 -0.56 -2.74 -2.61
C TYR A 125 -0.86 -4.13 -3.16
N LEU A 126 -1.70 -4.90 -2.47
CA LEU A 126 -2.00 -6.28 -2.86
C LEU A 126 -3.14 -6.36 -3.87
N THR A 127 -4.01 -5.33 -3.96
CA THR A 127 -5.06 -5.27 -4.97
C THR A 127 -4.61 -4.57 -6.27
N THR A 128 -3.46 -3.89 -6.29
CA THR A 128 -2.89 -3.32 -7.53
C THR A 128 -2.33 -4.47 -8.42
N PRO A 129 -2.68 -4.50 -9.74
CA PRO A 129 -3.25 -3.41 -10.53
C PRO A 129 -4.79 -3.36 -10.62
N LEU A 130 -5.52 -4.34 -10.11
CA LEU A 130 -7.00 -4.35 -10.19
C LEU A 130 -7.62 -3.10 -9.56
N LEU A 131 -7.04 -2.57 -8.48
CA LEU A 131 -7.44 -1.31 -7.84
C LEU A 131 -7.63 -0.16 -8.85
N LEU A 132 -6.81 -0.14 -9.91
CA LEU A 132 -6.83 0.93 -10.92
C LEU A 132 -8.02 0.83 -11.89
N THR A 133 -8.79 -0.25 -11.82
CA THR A 133 -10.02 -0.44 -12.61
C THR A 133 -11.29 -0.08 -11.86
N ARG A 134 -11.20 0.33 -10.57
CA ARG A 134 -12.37 0.66 -9.76
C ARG A 134 -13.09 1.90 -10.29
N ASP A 135 -14.40 1.92 -10.08
CA ASP A 135 -15.25 3.05 -10.44
C ASP A 135 -14.75 4.35 -9.79
N GLY A 136 -14.78 5.43 -10.57
CA GLY A 136 -14.31 6.75 -10.13
C GLY A 136 -12.80 6.98 -10.23
N VAL A 137 -11.98 5.95 -10.48
CA VAL A 137 -10.55 6.12 -10.75
C VAL A 137 -10.35 6.74 -12.13
N ARG A 138 -9.63 7.84 -12.20
CA ARG A 138 -9.27 8.51 -13.45
C ARG A 138 -7.81 8.26 -13.77
N LEU A 139 -7.54 7.96 -15.04
CA LEU A 139 -6.22 7.58 -15.53
C LEU A 139 -5.82 8.43 -16.72
N ALA A 140 -4.58 8.90 -16.72
CA ALA A 140 -3.96 9.57 -17.87
C ALA A 140 -2.52 9.08 -18.04
N GLU A 141 -2.09 8.88 -19.26
CA GLU A 141 -0.67 8.61 -19.52
C GLU A 141 0.11 9.92 -19.54
N GLY A 142 1.13 10.00 -18.69
CA GLY A 142 2.03 11.15 -18.60
C GLY A 142 3.25 10.99 -19.51
N GLN A 143 4.05 12.07 -19.62
CA GLN A 143 5.33 11.99 -20.36
C GLN A 143 6.24 10.91 -19.75
N PRO A 144 6.93 10.11 -20.58
CA PRO A 144 7.86 9.09 -20.07
C PRO A 144 8.92 9.69 -19.15
N TRP A 145 9.34 8.91 -18.19
CA TRP A 145 10.40 9.28 -17.25
C TRP A 145 11.65 8.48 -17.53
N ARG A 146 12.80 9.15 -17.56
CA ARG A 146 14.10 8.57 -17.88
C ARG A 146 15.06 8.66 -16.70
N GLN A 147 15.74 7.54 -16.42
CA GLN A 147 16.84 7.49 -15.46
C GLN A 147 17.93 6.55 -15.96
N GLY A 148 19.09 7.12 -16.36
CA GLY A 148 20.12 6.38 -17.08
C GLY A 148 19.56 5.83 -18.38
N ASP A 149 19.80 4.57 -18.67
CA ASP A 149 19.33 3.88 -19.89
C ASP A 149 17.90 3.35 -19.76
N GLN A 150 17.25 3.55 -18.61
CA GLN A 150 15.88 3.12 -18.38
C GLN A 150 14.89 4.23 -18.73
N GLU A 151 13.90 3.86 -19.54
CA GLU A 151 12.73 4.67 -19.81
C GLU A 151 11.50 3.95 -19.26
N TRP A 152 10.68 4.65 -18.44
CA TRP A 152 9.46 4.11 -17.91
C TRP A 152 8.28 4.99 -18.31
N ARG A 153 7.21 4.34 -18.75
CA ARG A 153 5.94 5.01 -19.00
C ARG A 153 5.31 5.38 -17.67
N ARG A 154 4.53 6.46 -17.65
CA ARG A 154 3.87 6.94 -16.43
C ARG A 154 2.38 6.89 -16.59
N LEU A 155 1.72 6.26 -15.61
CA LEU A 155 0.29 6.29 -15.44
C LEU A 155 -0.03 7.23 -14.26
N GLU A 156 -0.58 8.39 -14.58
CA GLU A 156 -1.07 9.36 -13.60
C GLU A 156 -2.47 8.91 -13.18
N VAL A 157 -2.68 8.80 -11.88
CA VAL A 157 -3.91 8.22 -11.29
C VAL A 157 -4.51 9.19 -10.32
N ASP A 158 -5.80 9.52 -10.51
CA ASP A 158 -6.62 10.23 -9.54
C ASP A 158 -7.64 9.27 -8.93
N PHE A 159 -7.51 9.02 -7.64
CA PHE A 159 -8.46 8.21 -6.88
C PHE A 159 -9.66 9.04 -6.43
N PRO A 160 -10.87 8.44 -6.41
CA PRO A 160 -12.07 9.14 -5.97
C PRO A 160 -12.02 9.49 -4.48
N PRO A 161 -12.75 10.53 -4.06
CA PRO A 161 -12.98 10.79 -2.64
C PRO A 161 -13.61 9.57 -1.95
N GLY A 162 -13.20 9.32 -0.69
CA GLY A 162 -13.71 8.20 0.10
C GLY A 162 -12.96 6.90 -0.07
N LEU A 163 -12.04 6.80 -1.03
CA LEU A 163 -11.12 5.68 -1.13
C LEU A 163 -9.82 5.98 -0.36
N ASP A 164 -9.55 5.18 0.66
CA ASP A 164 -8.34 5.36 1.48
C ASP A 164 -7.08 4.98 0.70
N THR A 165 -6.27 6.00 0.42
CA THR A 165 -4.98 5.89 -0.29
C THR A 165 -3.96 6.82 0.37
N HIS A 166 -2.69 6.74 -0.04
CA HIS A 166 -1.66 7.66 0.46
C HIS A 166 -1.95 9.13 0.14
N SER A 167 -2.41 9.39 -1.07
CA SER A 167 -2.93 10.67 -1.57
C SER A 167 -3.89 10.43 -2.74
N PRO A 168 -4.82 11.34 -3.02
CA PRO A 168 -5.72 11.21 -4.16
C PRO A 168 -4.97 11.10 -5.48
N HIS A 169 -3.93 11.89 -5.68
CA HIS A 169 -3.10 11.84 -6.88
C HIS A 169 -1.83 11.04 -6.65
N GLN A 170 -1.59 10.05 -7.54
CA GLN A 170 -0.41 9.17 -7.51
C GLN A 170 0.11 8.92 -8.94
N THR A 171 1.41 8.67 -9.08
CA THR A 171 2.04 8.35 -10.38
C THR A 171 2.64 6.96 -10.34
N PHE A 172 2.16 6.05 -11.16
CA PHE A 172 2.74 4.72 -11.35
C PHE A 172 3.72 4.74 -12.52
N TYR A 173 4.84 4.06 -12.37
CA TYR A 173 5.88 3.95 -13.38
C TYR A 173 5.99 2.50 -13.83
N VAL A 174 5.87 2.31 -15.13
CA VAL A 174 5.78 1.01 -15.79
C VAL A 174 6.99 0.83 -16.69
N ASP A 175 7.68 -0.30 -16.55
CA ASP A 175 8.81 -0.62 -17.40
C ASP A 175 8.38 -1.21 -18.76
N SER A 176 9.34 -1.49 -19.62
CA SER A 176 9.09 -2.06 -20.96
C SER A 176 8.47 -3.46 -20.95
N SER A 177 8.43 -4.15 -19.81
CA SER A 177 7.75 -5.44 -19.63
C SER A 177 6.32 -5.30 -19.12
N GLY A 178 5.80 -4.09 -18.95
CA GLY A 178 4.49 -3.81 -18.41
C GLY A 178 4.41 -3.90 -16.89
N LEU A 179 5.52 -4.16 -16.19
CA LEU A 179 5.52 -4.27 -14.73
C LEU A 179 5.63 -2.91 -14.05
N ILE A 180 4.84 -2.74 -12.99
CA ILE A 180 4.94 -1.55 -12.13
C ILE A 180 6.21 -1.65 -11.30
N ARG A 181 7.14 -0.69 -11.50
CA ARG A 181 8.43 -0.62 -10.82
C ARG A 181 8.52 0.46 -9.75
N ARG A 182 7.63 1.45 -9.83
CA ARG A 182 7.67 2.59 -8.93
C ARG A 182 6.29 3.23 -8.80
N LEU A 183 6.05 3.81 -7.63
CA LEU A 183 4.89 4.61 -7.31
C LEU A 183 5.35 5.88 -6.59
N ASP A 184 4.95 7.05 -7.06
CA ASP A 184 5.18 8.33 -6.39
C ASP A 184 3.86 8.83 -5.81
N TYR A 185 3.91 9.30 -4.57
CA TYR A 185 2.75 9.86 -3.85
C TYR A 185 3.18 10.82 -2.75
N THR A 186 2.21 11.50 -2.16
CA THR A 186 2.36 12.18 -0.88
C THR A 186 1.75 11.30 0.21
N ALA A 187 2.53 10.92 1.23
CA ALA A 187 2.00 10.18 2.37
C ALA A 187 1.29 11.16 3.32
N GLU A 188 0.04 11.54 2.98
CA GLU A 188 -0.71 12.61 3.66
C GLU A 188 -0.85 12.39 5.16
N VAL A 189 -1.03 11.14 5.60
CA VAL A 189 -1.11 10.77 7.04
C VAL A 189 0.21 10.99 7.78
N VAL A 190 1.31 11.13 7.05
CA VAL A 190 2.62 11.52 7.62
C VAL A 190 2.79 13.04 7.58
N GLY A 191 2.26 13.68 6.55
CA GLY A 191 2.25 15.12 6.36
C GLY A 191 2.20 15.50 4.88
N GLY A 192 1.62 16.65 4.54
CA GLY A 192 1.54 17.14 3.16
C GLY A 192 2.91 17.40 2.48
N TRP A 193 3.98 17.41 3.26
CA TRP A 193 5.37 17.48 2.80
C TRP A 193 6.00 16.12 2.49
N ALA A 194 5.37 15.01 2.94
CA ALA A 194 5.94 13.67 2.90
C ALA A 194 5.83 13.03 1.52
N ARG A 195 6.47 13.66 0.53
CA ARG A 195 6.53 13.13 -0.85
C ARG A 195 7.50 11.96 -0.91
N ALA A 196 7.04 10.86 -1.49
CA ALA A 196 7.73 9.57 -1.47
C ALA A 196 7.92 8.98 -2.86
N VAL A 197 9.06 8.33 -3.04
CA VAL A 197 9.34 7.37 -4.10
C VAL A 197 9.25 5.97 -3.50
N HIS A 198 8.32 5.18 -3.97
CA HIS A 198 8.12 3.80 -3.58
C HIS A 198 8.57 2.89 -4.72
N ARG A 199 9.67 2.20 -4.54
CA ARG A 199 10.22 1.25 -5.51
C ARG A 199 9.68 -0.14 -5.25
N MET A 200 9.52 -0.90 -6.34
CA MET A 200 9.00 -2.26 -6.36
C MET A 200 9.93 -3.17 -7.13
N GLY A 201 10.24 -4.33 -6.58
CA GLY A 201 11.16 -5.28 -7.18
C GLY A 201 10.87 -6.71 -6.76
N GLU A 202 11.72 -7.62 -7.25
CA GLU A 202 11.60 -9.06 -6.98
C GLU A 202 10.20 -9.58 -7.29
N HIS A 203 9.72 -9.27 -8.51
CA HIS A 203 8.41 -9.73 -8.95
C HIS A 203 8.38 -11.26 -9.01
N ARG A 204 7.38 -11.85 -8.36
CA ARG A 204 7.15 -13.30 -8.35
C ARG A 204 5.74 -13.60 -8.82
N GLN A 205 5.61 -14.68 -9.57
CA GLN A 205 4.32 -15.18 -9.99
C GLN A 205 3.78 -16.19 -8.97
N VAL A 206 2.53 -15.98 -8.53
CA VAL A 206 1.79 -16.87 -7.64
C VAL A 206 0.41 -17.10 -8.26
N GLU A 207 0.08 -18.33 -8.56
CA GLU A 207 -1.18 -18.74 -9.22
C GLU A 207 -1.51 -17.93 -10.50
N GLY A 208 -0.46 -17.58 -11.24
CA GLY A 208 -0.58 -16.83 -12.50
C GLY A 208 -0.70 -15.31 -12.32
N LEU A 209 -0.71 -14.79 -11.10
CA LEU A 209 -0.65 -13.36 -10.79
C LEU A 209 0.77 -12.94 -10.41
N THR A 210 1.20 -11.77 -10.86
CA THR A 210 2.55 -11.26 -10.61
C THR A 210 2.55 -10.16 -9.56
N PHE A 211 3.29 -10.38 -8.47
CA PHE A 211 3.40 -9.45 -7.34
C PHE A 211 4.84 -8.98 -7.13
N PRO A 212 5.08 -7.68 -6.86
CA PRO A 212 6.37 -7.23 -6.34
C PRO A 212 6.49 -7.66 -4.89
N THR A 213 7.46 -8.53 -4.58
CA THR A 213 7.66 -9.08 -3.24
C THR A 213 8.62 -8.27 -2.39
N ARG A 214 9.34 -7.33 -2.98
CA ARG A 214 10.20 -6.39 -2.26
C ARG A 214 9.84 -4.95 -2.59
N ARG A 215 9.62 -4.15 -1.55
CA ARG A 215 9.23 -2.75 -1.66
C ARG A 215 10.06 -1.90 -0.72
N TRP A 216 10.44 -0.69 -1.17
CA TRP A 216 11.13 0.29 -0.31
C TRP A 216 10.74 1.71 -0.68
N VAL A 217 10.58 2.53 0.34
CA VAL A 217 10.10 3.91 0.25
C VAL A 217 11.21 4.85 0.71
N ARG A 218 11.49 5.86 -0.08
CA ARG A 218 12.43 6.94 0.23
C ARG A 218 11.82 8.31 -0.06
N PRO A 219 12.29 9.38 0.58
CA PRO A 219 11.87 10.72 0.22
C PRO A 219 12.17 11.03 -1.25
N ILE A 220 11.30 11.80 -1.88
CA ILE A 220 11.52 12.30 -3.23
C ILE A 220 12.44 13.52 -3.19
N GLY A 221 13.46 13.51 -4.04
CA GLY A 221 14.40 14.61 -4.23
C GLY A 221 14.21 15.36 -5.56
N PRO A 222 15.17 16.21 -5.92
CA PRO A 222 15.14 16.93 -7.18
C PRO A 222 15.00 16.01 -8.40
N ARG A 223 14.37 16.53 -9.47
CA ARG A 223 14.11 15.79 -10.72
C ARG A 223 13.38 14.45 -10.50
N LYS A 224 12.51 14.37 -9.47
CA LYS A 224 11.78 13.17 -9.08
C LYS A 224 12.71 11.95 -8.79
N ARG A 225 13.95 12.16 -8.35
CA ARG A 225 14.84 11.08 -7.93
C ARG A 225 14.63 10.73 -6.46
N ALA A 226 14.74 9.46 -6.11
CA ALA A 226 14.78 9.07 -4.70
C ALA A 226 16.06 9.62 -4.06
N LEU A 227 15.97 10.15 -2.86
CA LEU A 227 17.15 10.51 -2.07
C LEU A 227 17.94 9.23 -1.69
N PRO A 228 19.25 9.31 -1.49
CA PRO A 228 20.08 8.14 -1.15
C PRO A 228 19.70 7.51 0.19
N GLY A 229 19.06 8.22 1.08
CA GLY A 229 18.54 7.75 2.37
C GLY A 229 17.72 8.81 3.07
N PRO A 230 17.11 8.51 4.22
CA PRO A 230 16.91 7.17 4.78
C PRO A 230 15.84 6.35 4.03
N THR A 231 15.83 5.01 4.22
CA THR A 231 14.68 4.20 3.86
C THR A 231 13.61 4.40 4.91
N LEU A 232 12.49 5.00 4.50
CA LEU A 232 11.37 5.33 5.39
C LEU A 232 10.57 4.09 5.76
N VAL A 233 10.25 3.28 4.76
CA VAL A 233 9.57 1.98 4.89
C VAL A 233 10.23 1.01 3.93
N TRP A 234 10.46 -0.21 4.39
CA TRP A 234 10.72 -1.35 3.54
C TRP A 234 9.75 -2.48 3.89
N LEU A 235 9.43 -3.32 2.92
CA LEU A 235 8.49 -4.42 3.04
C LEU A 235 8.96 -5.57 2.16
N GLU A 236 8.99 -6.78 2.73
CA GLU A 236 9.30 -8.02 2.05
C GLU A 236 8.15 -9.01 2.27
N ILE A 237 7.67 -9.62 1.19
CA ILE A 237 6.64 -10.66 1.22
C ILE A 237 7.34 -12.01 1.13
N ASP A 238 7.37 -12.73 2.25
CA ASP A 238 8.03 -14.04 2.36
C ASP A 238 7.17 -15.17 1.78
N ALA A 239 5.86 -15.08 1.96
CA ALA A 239 4.89 -16.02 1.42
C ALA A 239 3.62 -15.29 1.00
N LEU A 240 2.98 -15.78 -0.06
CA LEU A 240 1.75 -15.25 -0.60
C LEU A 240 0.89 -16.41 -1.11
N GLY A 241 -0.39 -16.40 -0.75
CA GLY A 241 -1.41 -17.32 -1.24
C GLY A 241 -2.60 -16.53 -1.80
N VAL A 242 -3.17 -17.01 -2.89
CA VAL A 242 -4.33 -16.41 -3.55
C VAL A 242 -5.55 -17.30 -3.31
N GLN A 243 -6.65 -16.70 -2.86
CA GLN A 243 -7.93 -17.38 -2.75
C GLN A 243 -8.86 -16.87 -3.85
N LYS A 244 -9.45 -17.79 -4.60
CA LYS A 244 -10.44 -17.48 -5.64
C LYS A 244 -11.84 -17.46 -5.05
N GLY A 245 -12.69 -16.59 -5.60
CA GLY A 245 -14.12 -16.54 -5.28
C GLY A 245 -14.94 -17.56 -6.08
#